data_a1c42e095fb9b6e279be0f05afa0a0a4
#
_entry.id   a1c42e095fb9b6e279be0f05afa0a0a4
#
_cell.length_a   1.000
_cell.length_b   1.000
_cell.length_c   1.000
_cell.angle_alpha   90.00
_cell.angle_beta   90.00
_cell.angle_gamma   90.00
#
_symmetry.space_group_name_H-M   'P 1'
#
loop_
_entity.id
_entity.type
_entity.pdbx_description
1 polymer ?
#
loop_
_entity_poly.entity_id
_entity_poly.type
_entity_poly.pdbx_seq_one_letter_code
_entity_poly.pdbx_strand_id
1 'polypeptide(L)'
;MKLQAKVKLGNKLKSIKIKIGILGGTFDPAHKGHLQISKQAKKRFDLKNVIWAITKKNPFKNESKLNLKQRIHFAKQLIDNNNFIKV
;
A
#
# COMPACT_ATOMS: atom_id res chain seq x y z
N MET A 1 -8.49 5.58 -3.73
CA MET A 1 -9.38 4.97 -4.74
C MET A 1 -10.54 4.28 -4.05
N LYS A 2 -11.73 4.43 -4.59
CA LYS A 2 -12.92 3.77 -4.06
C LYS A 2 -13.39 2.71 -5.05
N LEU A 3 -13.62 1.51 -4.54
CA LEU A 3 -14.18 0.41 -5.31
C LEU A 3 -15.53 0.02 -4.72
N GLN A 4 -16.44 -0.42 -5.58
CA GLN A 4 -17.68 -1.01 -5.14
C GLN A 4 -17.67 -2.50 -5.46
N ALA A 5 -18.04 -3.30 -4.48
CA ALA A 5 -18.22 -4.72 -4.66
C ALA A 5 -19.63 -5.12 -4.26
N LYS A 6 -20.16 -6.14 -4.91
CA LYS A 6 -21.43 -6.73 -4.54
C LYS A 6 -21.17 -7.97 -3.72
N VAL A 7 -21.76 -8.03 -2.55
CA VAL A 7 -21.59 -9.15 -1.61
C VAL A 7 -22.94 -9.76 -1.33
N LYS A 8 -23.03 -11.07 -1.40
CA LYS A 8 -24.23 -11.80 -1.03
C LYS A 8 -24.27 -11.98 0.49
N LEU A 9 -25.31 -11.43 1.12
CA LEU A 9 -25.57 -11.57 2.53
C LEU A 9 -26.93 -12.26 2.69
N GLY A 10 -26.92 -13.55 3.02
CA GLY A 10 -28.13 -14.36 2.98
C GLY A 10 -28.63 -14.48 1.56
N ASN A 11 -29.89 -14.10 1.31
CA ASN A 11 -30.50 -14.14 -0.03
C ASN A 11 -30.44 -12.78 -0.75
N LYS A 12 -29.74 -11.80 -0.19
CA LYS A 12 -29.68 -10.44 -0.77
C LYS A 12 -28.26 -10.11 -1.20
N LEU A 13 -28.16 -9.43 -2.33
CA LEU A 13 -26.92 -8.80 -2.77
C LEU A 13 -26.88 -7.39 -2.21
N LYS A 14 -25.73 -7.03 -1.61
CA LYS A 14 -25.48 -5.68 -1.13
C LYS A 14 -24.25 -5.12 -1.79
N SER A 15 -24.31 -3.83 -2.14
CA SER A 15 -23.14 -3.08 -2.60
C SER A 15 -22.34 -2.62 -1.38
N ILE A 16 -21.04 -2.86 -1.41
CA ILE A 16 -20.12 -2.41 -0.37
C ILE A 16 -19.13 -1.48 -1.01
N LYS A 17 -18.96 -0.29 -0.40
CA LYS A 17 -17.89 0.63 -0.82
C LYS A 17 -16.59 0.20 -0.16
N ILE A 18 -15.60 -0.06 -0.97
CA ILE A 18 -14.26 -0.42 -0.53
C ILE A 18 -13.32 0.75 -0.83
N LYS A 19 -12.64 1.23 0.20
CA LYS A 19 -11.66 2.31 0.07
C LYS A 19 -10.26 1.73 0.13
N ILE A 20 -9.44 2.07 -0.84
CA ILE A 20 -8.05 1.64 -0.92
C ILE A 20 -7.18 2.90 -1.03
N GLY A 21 -6.16 2.98 -0.18
CA GLY A 21 -5.16 4.03 -0.26
C GLY A 21 -3.96 3.59 -1.08
N ILE A 22 -3.30 4.55 -1.70
CA ILE A 22 -2.05 4.30 -2.44
C ILE A 22 -0.98 5.22 -1.88
N LEU A 23 0.12 4.62 -1.43
CA LEU A 23 1.32 5.36 -1.01
C LEU A 23 2.39 5.14 -2.06
N GLY A 24 2.67 6.18 -2.83
CA GLY A 24 3.71 6.15 -3.86
C GLY A 24 5.03 6.66 -3.34
N GLY A 25 6.12 6.09 -3.81
CA GLY A 25 7.46 6.53 -3.46
C GLY A 25 8.52 5.60 -3.99
N THR A 26 9.77 5.97 -3.78
CA THR A 26 10.90 5.14 -4.20
C THR A 26 11.16 4.00 -3.22
N PHE A 27 10.84 4.19 -1.92
CA PHE A 27 11.08 3.20 -0.87
C PHE A 27 12.52 2.68 -0.92
N ASP A 28 13.47 3.56 -0.70
CA ASP A 28 14.89 3.31 -0.91
C ASP A 28 15.74 3.48 0.37
N PRO A 29 15.62 2.58 1.35
CA PRO A 29 14.63 1.51 1.47
C PRO A 29 13.32 1.95 2.13
N ALA A 30 12.34 1.07 2.14
CA ALA A 30 11.16 1.23 2.97
C ALA A 30 11.56 1.26 4.45
N HIS A 31 10.84 2.04 5.26
CA HIS A 31 11.16 2.19 6.68
C HIS A 31 9.90 2.36 7.52
N LYS A 32 10.09 2.43 8.84
CA LYS A 32 8.98 2.53 9.80
C LYS A 32 8.06 3.73 9.54
N GLY A 33 8.59 4.82 8.98
CA GLY A 33 7.78 5.97 8.59
C GLY A 33 6.71 5.62 7.57
N HIS A 34 7.03 4.79 6.60
CA HIS A 34 6.06 4.31 5.63
C HIS A 34 4.95 3.49 6.30
N LEU A 35 5.31 2.63 7.25
CA LEU A 35 4.34 1.87 8.04
C LEU A 35 3.43 2.79 8.84
N GLN A 36 4.00 3.79 9.49
CA GLN A 36 3.27 4.72 10.33
C GLN A 36 2.24 5.52 9.53
N ILE A 37 2.66 6.04 8.38
CA ILE A 37 1.75 6.76 7.47
C ILE A 37 0.63 5.84 7.01
N SER A 38 0.95 4.60 6.66
CA SER A 38 -0.03 3.63 6.20
C SER A 38 -1.06 3.28 7.28
N LYS A 39 -0.61 3.09 8.51
CA LYS A 39 -1.49 2.80 9.64
C LYS A 39 -2.41 3.98 9.96
N GLN A 40 -1.86 5.19 9.95
CA GLN A 40 -2.65 6.40 10.20
C GLN A 40 -3.67 6.65 9.09
N ALA A 41 -3.27 6.46 7.84
CA ALA A 41 -4.17 6.63 6.71
C ALA A 41 -5.30 5.60 6.75
N LYS A 42 -4.98 4.35 7.06
CA LYS A 42 -5.99 3.29 7.20
C LYS A 42 -7.03 3.66 8.24
N LYS A 43 -6.58 4.10 9.40
CA LYS A 43 -7.47 4.48 10.52
C LYS A 43 -8.29 5.72 10.18
N ARG A 44 -7.65 6.74 9.65
CA ARG A 44 -8.26 8.06 9.42
C ARG A 44 -9.30 8.03 8.30
N PHE A 45 -9.04 7.28 7.24
CA PHE A 45 -9.88 7.23 6.05
C PHE A 45 -10.68 5.94 5.92
N ASP A 46 -10.60 5.08 6.93
CA ASP A 46 -11.29 3.78 6.96
C ASP A 46 -10.96 2.94 5.71
N LEU A 47 -9.67 2.80 5.43
CA LEU A 47 -9.20 2.06 4.28
C LEU A 47 -9.20 0.55 4.55
N LYS A 48 -9.59 -0.22 3.56
CA LYS A 48 -9.44 -1.68 3.62
C LYS A 48 -7.97 -2.07 3.45
N ASN A 49 -7.31 -1.47 2.46
CA ASN A 49 -5.93 -1.75 2.16
C ASN A 49 -5.17 -0.46 1.84
N VAL A 50 -3.87 -0.52 2.00
CA VAL A 50 -2.95 0.49 1.50
C VAL A 50 -1.98 -0.21 0.55
N ILE A 51 -1.89 0.29 -0.68
CA ILE A 51 -0.96 -0.24 -1.67
C ILE A 51 0.29 0.63 -1.69
N TRP A 52 1.43 0.02 -1.50
CA TRP A 52 2.71 0.69 -1.69
C TRP A 52 3.12 0.59 -3.14
N ALA A 53 3.03 1.70 -3.86
CA ALA A 53 3.41 1.79 -5.26
C ALA A 53 4.87 2.22 -5.33
N ILE A 54 5.76 1.25 -5.49
CA ILE A 54 7.20 1.50 -5.55
C ILE A 54 7.55 1.93 -6.96
N THR A 55 8.02 3.17 -7.09
CA THR A 55 8.34 3.75 -8.38
C THR A 55 9.71 3.29 -8.87
N LYS A 56 9.88 3.31 -10.18
CA LYS A 56 11.19 3.14 -10.79
C LYS A 56 12.09 4.31 -10.38
N LYS A 57 13.38 4.13 -10.58
CA LYS A 57 14.37 5.17 -10.33
C LYS A 57 13.98 6.48 -11.01
N ASN A 58 13.99 7.58 -10.26
CA ASN A 58 13.75 8.90 -10.81
C ASN A 58 14.97 9.33 -11.64
N PRO A 59 14.81 9.63 -12.94
CA PRO A 59 15.93 10.00 -13.79
C PRO A 59 16.64 11.30 -13.38
N PHE A 60 15.96 12.13 -12.57
CA PHE A 60 16.53 13.39 -12.07
C PHE A 60 17.24 13.24 -10.74
N LYS A 61 17.13 12.10 -10.09
CA LYS A 61 17.89 11.77 -8.89
C LYS A 61 19.04 10.85 -9.27
N ASN A 62 20.22 11.21 -8.83
CA ASN A 62 21.40 10.54 -9.26
C ASN A 62 21.46 9.07 -8.89
N GLU A 63 20.88 8.64 -7.76
CA GLU A 63 21.02 7.25 -7.39
C GLU A 63 19.96 6.79 -6.40
N SER A 64 19.30 5.71 -6.75
CA SER A 64 18.72 4.82 -5.77
C SER A 64 19.85 3.96 -5.21
N LYS A 65 19.99 3.88 -3.90
CA LYS A 65 20.96 2.99 -3.25
C LYS A 65 20.69 1.54 -3.57
N LEU A 66 19.43 1.20 -3.78
CA LEU A 66 18.97 -0.15 -4.05
C LEU A 66 18.29 -0.19 -5.41
N ASN A 67 18.41 -1.31 -6.11
CA ASN A 67 17.64 -1.53 -7.33
C ASN A 67 16.17 -1.84 -7.00
N LEU A 68 15.31 -1.83 -8.01
CA LEU A 68 13.88 -2.04 -7.82
C LEU A 68 13.56 -3.37 -7.12
N LYS A 69 14.22 -4.43 -7.52
CA LYS A 69 14.01 -5.76 -6.94
C LYS A 69 14.35 -5.79 -5.44
N GLN A 70 15.45 -5.16 -5.06
CA GLN A 70 15.85 -5.05 -3.65
C GLN A 70 14.87 -4.20 -2.85
N ARG A 71 14.44 -3.08 -3.42
CA ARG A 71 13.46 -2.19 -2.76
C ARG A 71 12.13 -2.89 -2.50
N ILE A 72 11.65 -3.65 -3.47
CA ILE A 72 10.44 -4.46 -3.31
C ILE A 72 10.64 -5.52 -2.24
N HIS A 73 11.77 -6.19 -2.24
CA HIS A 73 12.09 -7.23 -1.25
C HIS A 73 12.07 -6.68 0.18
N PHE A 74 12.75 -5.57 0.41
CA PHE A 74 12.78 -4.96 1.75
C PHE A 74 11.41 -4.44 2.18
N ALA A 75 10.64 -3.88 1.24
CA ALA A 75 9.29 -3.45 1.54
C ALA A 75 8.42 -4.63 1.98
N LYS A 76 8.48 -5.74 1.26
CA LYS A 76 7.73 -6.95 1.63
C LYS A 76 8.12 -7.51 2.98
N GLN A 77 9.40 -7.50 3.31
CA GLN A 77 9.85 -7.93 4.64
C GLN A 77 9.30 -7.04 5.74
N LEU A 78 9.32 -5.74 5.51
CA LEU A 78 8.88 -4.77 6.51
C LEU A 78 7.39 -4.88 6.82
N ILE A 79 6.57 -5.19 5.81
CA ILE A 79 5.11 -5.27 5.98
C ILE A 79 4.61 -6.64 6.42
N ASP A 80 5.49 -7.58 6.69
CA ASP A 80 5.17 -9.00 6.91
C ASP A 80 3.97 -9.23 7.85
N ASN A 81 3.90 -8.48 8.95
CA ASN A 81 2.81 -8.61 9.92
C ASN A 81 1.66 -7.60 9.71
N ASN A 82 1.67 -6.88 8.61
CA ASN A 82 0.67 -5.85 8.34
C ASN A 82 -0.16 -6.23 7.11
N ASN A 83 -1.14 -7.11 7.32
CA ASN A 83 -1.92 -7.72 6.24
C ASN A 83 -2.68 -6.73 5.36
N PHE A 84 -2.94 -5.53 5.85
CA PHE A 84 -3.67 -4.51 5.09
C PHE A 84 -2.77 -3.77 4.08
N ILE A 85 -1.45 -3.92 4.16
CA ILE A 85 -0.51 -3.30 3.23
C ILE A 85 -0.13 -4.30 2.15
N LYS A 86 -0.20 -3.86 0.90
CA LYS A 86 0.20 -4.64 -0.28
C LYS A 86 1.28 -3.88 -1.05
N VAL A 87 2.19 -4.61 -1.61
CA VAL A 87 3.27 -4.03 -2.45
C VAL A 87 3.04 -4.39 -3.90
#